data_f9ca8abe470f6dbf5f00f2cf58d6d887
#
_entry.id   f9ca8abe470f6dbf5f00f2cf58d6d887
#
_cell.length_a   1.000
_cell.length_b   1.000
_cell.length_c   1.000
_cell.angle_alpha   90.00
_cell.angle_beta   90.00
_cell.angle_gamma   90.00
#
_symmetry.space_group_name_H-M   'P 1'
#
loop_
_entity.id
_entity.type
_entity.pdbx_description
1 polymer ?
#
loop_
_entity_poly.entity_id
_entity_poly.type
_entity_poly.pdbx_seq_one_letter_code
_entity_poly.pdbx_strand_id
1 'polypeptide(L)'
;MGAWGRYPPASGTFHARPTTFRTMTQPQVLISEVGPRDGLQSVKATMPTADKLRWIDALVAAGLREIEVGSFVPARLLAQMADVAEVVRHALTHPGITVMALAPNLRGAEAALAAGVHKVTLPVSASAAHSLANVRKTREAMVEEVRAVAHLRDAQAPGMLVEVGLSTAFGCTLQGEVPEDDVIWLASLCAEAGADEVGLSDTTGMANPAQVRRLFTRLRAELGAKAGAAHMHNTRGLGLANCLAAYDVGVRTFDASLGGLGGCPYAPGASGNVVTEDLVFMFEAMGIDTGVDLERLMAARAPLQAGLPGEPVYGMTPEAGLPKGWVRR
;
A
#
# COMPACT_ATOMS: atom_id res chain seq x y z
N MET A 1 7.19 -22.17 -52.61
CA MET A 1 7.58 -20.87 -53.16
C MET A 1 6.36 -19.97 -53.14
N GLY A 2 6.22 -19.13 -52.18
CA GLY A 2 5.08 -18.19 -51.99
C GLY A 2 5.63 -16.78 -51.80
N ALA A 3 5.25 -15.88 -52.71
CA ALA A 3 5.74 -14.51 -52.80
C ALA A 3 5.18 -13.66 -51.69
N TRP A 4 6.07 -13.01 -50.92
CA TRP A 4 5.71 -11.96 -49.96
C TRP A 4 5.63 -10.62 -50.68
N GLY A 5 4.44 -10.03 -50.74
CA GLY A 5 4.20 -8.73 -51.33
C GLY A 5 4.93 -7.60 -50.61
N ARG A 6 5.57 -6.72 -51.38
CA ARG A 6 6.25 -5.52 -50.93
C ARG A 6 5.22 -4.42 -50.61
N TYR A 7 5.25 -3.86 -49.43
CA TYR A 7 4.54 -2.65 -49.04
C TYR A 7 5.24 -1.41 -49.60
N PRO A 8 4.50 -0.41 -50.12
CA PRO A 8 5.09 0.84 -50.58
C PRO A 8 5.52 1.74 -49.37
N PRO A 9 6.53 2.61 -49.56
CA PRO A 9 6.96 3.54 -48.50
C PRO A 9 5.92 4.62 -48.26
N ALA A 10 5.54 4.80 -47.00
CA ALA A 10 4.62 5.87 -46.57
C ALA A 10 5.41 7.19 -46.47
N SER A 11 5.11 8.13 -47.42
CA SER A 11 5.49 9.54 -47.28
C SER A 11 4.47 10.25 -46.40
N GLY A 12 4.71 10.34 -45.12
CA GLY A 12 3.90 11.10 -44.16
C GLY A 12 4.68 12.25 -43.55
N THR A 13 4.26 13.48 -43.88
CA THR A 13 4.71 14.72 -43.22
C THR A 13 4.34 14.66 -41.72
N PHE A 14 5.36 14.68 -40.86
CA PHE A 14 5.17 14.82 -39.42
C PHE A 14 4.60 16.20 -39.10
N HIS A 15 3.31 16.28 -38.81
CA HIS A 15 2.75 17.44 -38.12
C HIS A 15 2.99 17.24 -36.61
N ALA A 16 3.85 18.09 -36.04
CA ALA A 16 3.99 18.22 -34.61
C ALA A 16 2.63 18.57 -34.00
N ARG A 17 2.06 17.68 -33.20
CA ARG A 17 0.86 17.98 -32.42
C ARG A 17 1.24 18.97 -31.31
N PRO A 18 0.42 20.01 -31.05
CA PRO A 18 0.69 20.93 -29.95
C PRO A 18 0.67 20.16 -28.63
N THR A 19 1.71 20.35 -27.83
CA THR A 19 1.77 19.91 -26.42
C THR A 19 0.70 20.66 -25.64
N THR A 20 -0.47 20.09 -25.53
CA THR A 20 -1.49 20.59 -24.59
C THR A 20 -0.95 20.37 -23.19
N PHE A 21 -0.69 21.45 -22.47
CA PHE A 21 -0.48 21.40 -21.01
C PHE A 21 -1.71 20.74 -20.40
N ARG A 22 -1.56 19.48 -19.97
CA ARG A 22 -2.60 18.75 -19.25
C ARG A 22 -2.73 19.45 -17.89
N THR A 23 -3.87 20.09 -17.64
CA THR A 23 -4.27 20.47 -16.29
C THR A 23 -4.13 19.22 -15.42
N MET A 24 -3.33 19.28 -14.34
CA MET A 24 -3.16 18.16 -13.42
C MET A 24 -4.51 17.85 -12.77
N THR A 25 -5.26 16.97 -13.38
CA THR A 25 -6.42 16.35 -12.73
C THR A 25 -5.90 15.43 -11.62
N GLN A 26 -6.61 15.38 -10.49
CA GLN A 26 -6.28 14.43 -9.43
C GLN A 26 -6.30 13.00 -10.01
N PRO A 27 -5.37 12.11 -9.58
CA PRO A 27 -5.39 10.71 -10.01
C PRO A 27 -6.74 10.07 -9.72
N GLN A 28 -7.16 9.13 -10.58
CA GLN A 28 -8.42 8.41 -10.40
C GLN A 28 -8.32 7.33 -9.31
N VAL A 29 -7.10 6.85 -9.03
CA VAL A 29 -6.76 5.95 -7.94
C VAL A 29 -5.49 6.44 -7.26
N LEU A 30 -5.41 6.25 -5.95
CA LEU A 30 -4.23 6.49 -5.15
C LEU A 30 -3.49 5.16 -4.95
N ILE A 31 -2.22 5.12 -5.33
CA ILE A 31 -1.32 4.04 -4.99
C ILE A 31 -0.55 4.44 -3.73
N SER A 32 -0.78 3.71 -2.65
CA SER A 32 -0.07 3.87 -1.38
C SER A 32 1.10 2.88 -1.35
N GLU A 33 2.32 3.40 -1.35
CA GLU A 33 3.52 2.57 -1.34
C GLU A 33 3.88 2.17 0.09
N VAL A 34 3.76 0.88 0.39
CA VAL A 34 4.03 0.35 1.74
C VAL A 34 5.36 -0.41 1.83
N GLY A 35 6.12 -0.49 0.76
CA GLY A 35 7.41 -1.19 0.71
C GLY A 35 8.40 -0.71 1.77
N PRO A 36 8.57 0.61 2.02
CA PRO A 36 9.50 1.11 3.03
C PRO A 36 9.11 0.75 4.47
N ARG A 37 7.85 0.38 4.73
CA ARG A 37 7.40 -0.12 6.03
C ARG A 37 7.11 -1.62 5.98
N ASP A 38 6.03 -2.05 5.32
CA ASP A 38 5.54 -3.42 5.34
C ASP A 38 6.51 -4.37 4.64
N GLY A 39 7.05 -3.91 3.52
CA GLY A 39 8.10 -4.61 2.79
C GLY A 39 9.31 -4.85 3.66
N LEU A 40 9.92 -3.79 4.18
CA LEU A 40 11.17 -3.87 4.95
C LEU A 40 11.03 -4.59 6.29
N GLN A 41 9.88 -4.53 6.96
CA GLN A 41 9.71 -5.22 8.25
C GLN A 41 9.78 -6.74 8.12
N SER A 42 9.50 -7.28 6.94
CA SER A 42 9.47 -8.72 6.67
C SER A 42 10.82 -9.27 6.20
N VAL A 43 11.76 -8.39 5.85
CA VAL A 43 13.10 -8.73 5.39
C VAL A 43 14.02 -8.95 6.60
N LYS A 44 14.89 -9.97 6.55
CA LYS A 44 15.84 -10.25 7.64
C LYS A 44 16.96 -9.21 7.71
N ALA A 45 17.41 -8.73 6.57
CA ALA A 45 18.44 -7.70 6.49
C ALA A 45 17.90 -6.33 6.92
N THR A 46 18.75 -5.50 7.49
CA THR A 46 18.42 -4.09 7.77
C THR A 46 18.97 -3.24 6.63
N MET A 47 18.09 -2.56 5.89
CA MET A 47 18.50 -1.60 4.87
C MET A 47 19.18 -0.40 5.53
N PRO A 48 20.37 0.04 5.07
CA PRO A 48 21.00 1.26 5.60
C PRO A 48 20.09 2.48 5.43
N THR A 49 20.06 3.38 6.40
CA THR A 49 19.21 4.58 6.38
C THR A 49 19.42 5.39 5.10
N ALA A 50 20.66 5.62 4.68
CA ALA A 50 20.94 6.37 3.45
C ALA A 50 20.31 5.73 2.19
N ASP A 51 20.17 4.40 2.15
CA ASP A 51 19.50 3.70 1.05
C ASP A 51 17.97 3.86 1.11
N LYS A 52 17.39 3.83 2.33
CA LYS A 52 15.97 4.13 2.52
C LYS A 52 15.63 5.54 2.03
N LEU A 53 16.46 6.54 2.37
CA LEU A 53 16.25 7.92 1.94
C LEU A 53 16.30 8.03 0.41
N ARG A 54 17.32 7.44 -0.24
CA ARG A 54 17.42 7.41 -1.71
C ARG A 54 16.25 6.69 -2.37
N TRP A 55 15.76 5.62 -1.73
CA TRP A 55 14.61 4.90 -2.24
C TRP A 55 13.34 5.76 -2.17
N ILE A 56 13.07 6.44 -1.05
CA ILE A 56 11.96 7.38 -0.90
C ILE A 56 12.05 8.49 -1.95
N ASP A 57 13.23 9.09 -2.16
CA ASP A 57 13.44 10.10 -3.20
C ASP A 57 13.03 9.60 -4.59
N ALA A 58 13.40 8.36 -4.92
CA ALA A 58 13.07 7.74 -6.20
C ALA A 58 11.56 7.45 -6.34
N LEU A 59 10.90 7.00 -5.26
CA LEU A 59 9.45 6.77 -5.23
C LEU A 59 8.67 8.08 -5.44
N VAL A 60 9.07 9.14 -4.76
CA VAL A 60 8.49 10.49 -4.94
C VAL A 60 8.71 11.01 -6.35
N ALA A 61 9.92 10.84 -6.89
CA ALA A 61 10.24 11.23 -8.27
C ALA A 61 9.45 10.44 -9.32
N ALA A 62 9.03 9.21 -9.00
CA ALA A 62 8.13 8.41 -9.83
C ALA A 62 6.66 8.88 -9.77
N GLY A 63 6.32 9.78 -8.85
CA GLY A 63 4.97 10.35 -8.74
C GLY A 63 4.09 9.74 -7.66
N LEU A 64 4.61 8.84 -6.83
CA LEU A 64 3.88 8.33 -5.68
C LEU A 64 3.56 9.47 -4.70
N ARG A 65 2.31 9.52 -4.22
CA ARG A 65 1.78 10.61 -3.40
C ARG A 65 1.48 10.21 -1.96
N GLU A 66 1.48 8.92 -1.67
CA GLU A 66 1.32 8.39 -0.33
C GLU A 66 2.35 7.28 -0.11
N ILE A 67 3.13 7.38 0.98
CA ILE A 67 4.20 6.43 1.29
C ILE A 67 4.18 6.12 2.78
N GLU A 68 4.07 4.84 3.13
CA GLU A 68 4.24 4.37 4.49
C GLU A 68 5.73 4.12 4.76
N VAL A 69 6.37 5.11 5.39
CA VAL A 69 7.84 5.21 5.45
C VAL A 69 8.49 4.44 6.61
N GLY A 70 7.68 3.90 7.52
CA GLY A 70 8.22 3.15 8.65
C GLY A 70 7.19 2.85 9.74
N SER A 71 7.67 2.34 10.87
CA SER A 71 6.84 1.93 11.99
C SER A 71 7.43 2.39 13.32
N PHE A 72 6.60 2.96 14.19
CA PHE A 72 6.94 3.35 15.56
C PHE A 72 6.80 2.18 16.56
N VAL A 73 7.17 0.99 16.11
CA VAL A 73 7.39 -0.18 16.99
C VAL A 73 8.75 -0.03 17.67
N PRO A 74 8.92 -0.41 18.95
CA PRO A 74 10.22 -0.36 19.60
C PRO A 74 11.31 -1.08 18.81
N ALA A 75 12.48 -0.44 18.61
CA ALA A 75 13.61 -0.97 17.83
C ALA A 75 14.09 -2.37 18.28
N ARG A 76 13.96 -2.69 19.59
CA ARG A 76 14.27 -4.04 20.12
C ARG A 76 13.37 -5.15 19.56
N LEU A 77 12.20 -4.81 19.01
CA LEU A 77 11.25 -5.74 18.41
C LEU A 77 11.34 -5.72 16.87
N LEU A 78 11.74 -4.59 16.29
CA LEU A 78 11.80 -4.37 14.86
C LEU A 78 13.01 -3.48 14.52
N ALA A 79 14.19 -4.10 14.46
CA ALA A 79 15.44 -3.38 14.22
C ALA A 79 15.47 -2.64 12.87
N GLN A 80 14.78 -3.18 11.87
CA GLN A 80 14.65 -2.59 10.52
C GLN A 80 14.04 -1.19 10.55
N MET A 81 13.29 -0.83 11.61
CA MET A 81 12.61 0.46 11.75
C MET A 81 13.22 1.37 12.82
N ALA A 82 14.43 1.05 13.29
CA ALA A 82 15.09 1.81 14.37
C ALA A 82 15.32 3.29 14.02
N ASP A 83 15.43 3.61 12.74
CA ASP A 83 15.71 4.92 12.16
C ASP A 83 14.46 5.68 11.69
N VAL A 84 13.24 5.19 12.01
CA VAL A 84 11.98 5.73 11.48
C VAL A 84 11.84 7.24 11.63
N ALA A 85 12.28 7.83 12.75
CA ALA A 85 12.18 9.28 12.96
C ALA A 85 13.06 10.09 11.98
N GLU A 86 14.22 9.55 11.57
CA GLU A 86 15.07 10.16 10.56
C GLU A 86 14.44 10.04 9.18
N VAL A 87 13.92 8.86 8.86
CA VAL A 87 13.24 8.57 7.58
C VAL A 87 12.00 9.46 7.40
N VAL A 88 11.17 9.59 8.44
CA VAL A 88 10.01 10.52 8.44
C VAL A 88 10.45 11.95 8.18
N ARG A 89 11.48 12.43 8.91
CA ARG A 89 11.98 13.81 8.75
C ARG A 89 12.44 14.07 7.32
N HIS A 90 13.12 13.11 6.69
CA HIS A 90 13.52 13.22 5.28
C HIS A 90 12.31 13.22 4.35
N ALA A 91 11.38 12.29 4.51
CA ALA A 91 10.19 12.20 3.67
C ALA A 91 9.36 13.49 3.70
N LEU A 92 9.27 14.14 4.85
CA LEU A 92 8.59 15.43 5.03
C LEU A 92 9.23 16.60 4.27
N THR A 93 10.46 16.46 3.78
CA THR A 93 11.09 17.49 2.92
C THR A 93 10.49 17.52 1.51
N HIS A 94 9.76 16.48 1.11
CA HIS A 94 9.13 16.40 -0.21
C HIS A 94 7.71 17.00 -0.16
N PRO A 95 7.45 18.10 -0.89
CA PRO A 95 6.12 18.68 -0.90
C PRO A 95 5.12 17.80 -1.68
N GLY A 96 3.88 17.80 -1.22
CA GLY A 96 2.77 17.19 -1.96
C GLY A 96 2.68 15.66 -1.85
N ILE A 97 3.35 15.06 -0.87
CA ILE A 97 3.16 13.65 -0.50
C ILE A 97 2.50 13.53 0.88
N THR A 98 1.78 12.45 1.09
CA THR A 98 1.31 12.01 2.40
C THR A 98 2.34 11.05 2.99
N VAL A 99 2.97 11.47 4.09
CA VAL A 99 3.90 10.64 4.85
C VAL A 99 3.12 9.87 5.89
N MET A 100 3.10 8.53 5.77
CA MET A 100 2.44 7.63 6.69
C MET A 100 3.44 6.86 7.54
N ALA A 101 3.01 6.44 8.73
CA ALA A 101 3.75 5.48 9.54
C ALA A 101 2.81 4.61 10.37
N LEU A 102 3.20 3.36 10.59
CA LEU A 102 2.47 2.46 11.47
C LEU A 102 2.76 2.76 12.94
N ALA A 103 1.72 2.78 13.75
CA ALA A 103 1.81 2.84 15.20
C ALA A 103 0.96 1.70 15.82
N PRO A 104 1.56 0.80 16.63
CA PRO A 104 0.81 -0.35 17.16
C PRO A 104 -0.04 -0.01 18.38
N ASN A 105 0.07 1.18 18.94
CA ASN A 105 -0.60 1.64 20.15
C ASN A 105 -0.44 3.16 20.33
N LEU A 106 -1.06 3.71 21.39
CA LEU A 106 -1.02 5.14 21.72
C LEU A 106 0.41 5.68 21.82
N ARG A 107 1.34 4.96 22.49
CA ARG A 107 2.73 5.41 22.64
C ARG A 107 3.46 5.54 21.28
N GLY A 108 3.19 4.59 20.36
CA GLY A 108 3.70 4.67 19.00
C GLY A 108 3.12 5.87 18.24
N ALA A 109 1.82 6.14 18.43
CA ALA A 109 1.14 7.27 17.82
C ALA A 109 1.64 8.62 18.36
N GLU A 110 1.94 8.74 19.66
CA GLU A 110 2.59 9.92 20.26
C GLU A 110 3.94 10.20 19.58
N ALA A 111 4.74 9.15 19.37
CA ALA A 111 6.04 9.30 18.71
C ALA A 111 5.89 9.64 17.21
N ALA A 112 4.90 9.08 16.51
CA ALA A 112 4.58 9.39 15.13
C ALA A 112 4.12 10.85 14.97
N LEU A 113 3.25 11.32 15.88
CA LEU A 113 2.79 12.70 15.93
C LEU A 113 3.97 13.67 16.18
N ALA A 114 4.83 13.35 17.16
CA ALA A 114 6.02 14.15 17.43
C ALA A 114 7.00 14.21 16.25
N ALA A 115 7.03 13.17 15.41
CA ALA A 115 7.82 13.15 14.18
C ALA A 115 7.17 13.93 13.03
N GLY A 116 5.88 14.29 13.14
CA GLY A 116 5.15 15.10 12.17
C GLY A 116 4.52 14.33 11.01
N VAL A 117 4.22 13.04 11.16
CA VAL A 117 3.55 12.27 10.10
C VAL A 117 2.18 12.86 9.76
N HIS A 118 1.78 12.73 8.50
CA HIS A 118 0.47 13.20 8.03
C HIS A 118 -0.64 12.18 8.33
N LYS A 119 -0.31 10.89 8.37
CA LYS A 119 -1.25 9.81 8.63
C LYS A 119 -0.58 8.73 9.50
N VAL A 120 -1.30 8.22 10.49
CA VAL A 120 -0.88 7.08 11.30
C VAL A 120 -1.80 5.89 11.02
N THR A 121 -1.19 4.72 10.78
CA THR A 121 -1.93 3.46 10.57
C THR A 121 -1.87 2.61 11.84
N LEU A 122 -3.02 2.19 12.35
CA LEU A 122 -3.12 1.22 13.45
C LEU A 122 -3.49 -0.17 12.91
N PRO A 123 -2.71 -1.22 13.24
CA PRO A 123 -3.03 -2.59 12.86
C PRO A 123 -4.09 -3.17 13.81
N VAL A 124 -5.29 -3.39 13.31
CA VAL A 124 -6.36 -4.10 14.02
C VAL A 124 -6.62 -5.41 13.30
N SER A 125 -6.79 -6.53 14.01
CA SER A 125 -6.98 -7.84 13.38
C SER A 125 -8.44 -8.30 13.50
N ALA A 126 -9.06 -8.67 12.38
CA ALA A 126 -10.40 -9.26 12.36
C ALA A 126 -10.42 -10.65 13.04
N SER A 127 -9.33 -11.43 12.89
CA SER A 127 -9.13 -12.68 13.63
C SER A 127 -8.73 -12.44 15.08
N ALA A 128 -9.50 -12.95 16.03
CA ALA A 128 -9.16 -12.86 17.45
C ALA A 128 -7.84 -13.56 17.79
N ALA A 129 -7.58 -14.72 17.18
CA ALA A 129 -6.34 -15.46 17.38
C ALA A 129 -5.13 -14.67 16.86
N HIS A 130 -5.25 -14.03 15.69
CA HIS A 130 -4.18 -13.19 15.14
C HIS A 130 -3.98 -11.92 15.97
N SER A 131 -5.03 -11.28 16.49
CA SER A 131 -4.91 -10.12 17.36
C SER A 131 -4.04 -10.41 18.58
N LEU A 132 -4.33 -11.52 19.27
CA LEU A 132 -3.53 -11.95 20.43
C LEU A 132 -2.08 -12.32 20.07
N ALA A 133 -1.86 -12.97 18.93
CA ALA A 133 -0.53 -13.35 18.47
C ALA A 133 0.32 -12.14 18.05
N ASN A 134 -0.27 -11.17 17.33
CA ASN A 134 0.42 -10.04 16.72
C ASN A 134 0.66 -8.90 17.71
N VAL A 135 -0.40 -8.44 18.40
CA VAL A 135 -0.34 -7.25 19.28
C VAL A 135 -0.59 -7.56 20.75
N ARG A 136 -0.85 -8.83 21.10
CA ARG A 136 -1.13 -9.31 22.48
C ARG A 136 -2.32 -8.62 23.13
N LYS A 137 -3.32 -8.20 22.32
CA LYS A 137 -4.55 -7.55 22.75
C LYS A 137 -5.74 -8.20 22.08
N THR A 138 -6.91 -8.11 22.72
CA THR A 138 -8.18 -8.49 22.09
C THR A 138 -8.58 -7.47 21.05
N ARG A 139 -9.53 -7.81 20.20
CA ARG A 139 -10.08 -6.90 19.17
C ARG A 139 -10.65 -5.64 19.80
N GLU A 140 -11.42 -5.81 20.88
CA GLU A 140 -12.05 -4.72 21.64
C GLU A 140 -11.00 -3.81 22.28
N ALA A 141 -9.92 -4.37 22.84
CA ALA A 141 -8.82 -3.60 23.40
C ALA A 141 -8.06 -2.81 22.31
N MET A 142 -8.02 -3.29 21.08
CA MET A 142 -7.46 -2.54 19.95
C MET A 142 -8.40 -1.41 19.50
N VAL A 143 -9.72 -1.57 19.59
CA VAL A 143 -10.66 -0.45 19.35
C VAL A 143 -10.44 0.67 20.37
N GLU A 144 -10.15 0.34 21.64
CA GLU A 144 -9.80 1.36 22.65
C GLU A 144 -8.47 2.06 22.35
N GLU A 145 -7.48 1.35 21.74
CA GLU A 145 -6.27 2.02 21.23
C GLU A 145 -6.60 3.01 20.10
N VAL A 146 -7.48 2.62 19.15
CA VAL A 146 -7.94 3.54 18.10
C VAL A 146 -8.59 4.77 18.71
N ARG A 147 -9.47 4.61 19.70
CA ARG A 147 -10.14 5.71 20.42
C ARG A 147 -9.12 6.64 21.10
N ALA A 148 -8.15 6.08 21.78
CA ALA A 148 -7.11 6.84 22.46
C ALA A 148 -6.24 7.65 21.45
N VAL A 149 -5.90 7.05 20.31
CA VAL A 149 -5.14 7.73 19.25
C VAL A 149 -5.97 8.83 18.57
N ALA A 150 -7.27 8.59 18.33
CA ALA A 150 -8.16 9.61 17.80
C ALA A 150 -8.29 10.81 18.75
N HIS A 151 -8.42 10.58 20.06
CA HIS A 151 -8.43 11.63 21.05
C HIS A 151 -7.09 12.40 21.10
N LEU A 152 -5.96 11.70 20.98
CA LEU A 152 -4.63 12.34 20.90
C LEU A 152 -4.55 13.27 19.67
N ARG A 153 -4.98 12.77 18.49
CA ARG A 153 -5.05 13.55 17.25
C ARG A 153 -5.91 14.80 17.44
N ASP A 154 -7.14 14.65 17.95
CA ASP A 154 -8.06 15.76 18.11
C ASP A 154 -7.51 16.85 19.05
N ALA A 155 -6.79 16.45 20.09
CA ALA A 155 -6.22 17.35 21.07
C ALA A 155 -4.94 18.06 20.60
N GLN A 156 -4.09 17.41 19.80
CA GLN A 156 -2.74 17.88 19.55
C GLN A 156 -2.39 18.05 18.06
N ALA A 157 -3.06 17.36 17.14
CA ALA A 157 -2.76 17.38 15.71
C ALA A 157 -4.02 17.14 14.85
N PRO A 158 -5.02 18.04 14.87
CA PRO A 158 -6.31 17.82 14.21
C PRO A 158 -6.22 17.66 12.68
N GLY A 159 -5.05 17.92 12.09
CA GLY A 159 -4.78 17.67 10.67
C GLY A 159 -4.17 16.30 10.36
N MET A 160 -3.76 15.52 11.38
CA MET A 160 -3.24 14.16 11.19
C MET A 160 -4.42 13.19 10.98
N LEU A 161 -4.29 12.29 10.01
CA LEU A 161 -5.30 11.24 9.79
C LEU A 161 -4.99 9.99 10.61
N VAL A 162 -6.04 9.31 11.07
CA VAL A 162 -5.98 8.02 11.76
C VAL A 162 -6.62 6.97 10.86
N GLU A 163 -5.80 6.09 10.32
CA GLU A 163 -6.21 4.96 9.50
C GLU A 163 -6.16 3.66 10.32
N VAL A 164 -7.12 2.77 10.10
CA VAL A 164 -7.11 1.40 10.60
C VAL A 164 -6.92 0.45 9.43
N GLY A 165 -5.82 -0.30 9.44
CA GLY A 165 -5.62 -1.46 8.58
C GLY A 165 -6.22 -2.70 9.24
N LEU A 166 -7.39 -3.17 8.74
CA LEU A 166 -8.07 -4.33 9.31
C LEU A 166 -7.48 -5.62 8.76
N SER A 167 -6.47 -6.15 9.47
CA SER A 167 -5.72 -7.35 9.10
C SER A 167 -6.59 -8.61 9.13
N THR A 168 -6.22 -9.62 8.34
CA THR A 168 -6.88 -10.94 8.27
C THR A 168 -8.37 -10.88 7.91
N ALA A 169 -8.80 -9.84 7.21
CA ALA A 169 -10.21 -9.63 6.87
C ALA A 169 -10.79 -10.72 5.93
N PHE A 170 -9.93 -11.43 5.20
CA PHE A 170 -10.33 -12.43 4.20
C PHE A 170 -10.00 -13.87 4.61
N GLY A 171 -9.44 -14.05 5.79
CA GLY A 171 -9.04 -15.34 6.34
C GLY A 171 -7.75 -15.24 7.15
N CYS A 172 -7.48 -16.23 7.97
CA CYS A 172 -6.39 -16.23 8.94
C CYS A 172 -5.71 -17.60 9.01
N THR A 173 -4.39 -17.65 8.97
CA THR A 173 -3.63 -18.90 9.10
C THR A 173 -3.70 -19.53 10.49
N LEU A 174 -4.06 -18.75 11.51
CA LEU A 174 -4.19 -19.22 12.90
C LEU A 174 -5.62 -19.64 13.24
N GLN A 175 -6.63 -18.96 12.67
CA GLN A 175 -8.05 -19.17 12.99
C GLN A 175 -8.79 -19.94 11.89
N GLY A 176 -8.30 -19.85 10.64
CA GLY A 176 -8.99 -20.32 9.45
C GLY A 176 -9.93 -19.24 8.90
N GLU A 177 -11.22 -19.57 8.79
CA GLU A 177 -12.26 -18.63 8.36
C GLU A 177 -12.43 -17.48 9.35
N VAL A 178 -12.61 -16.28 8.81
CA VAL A 178 -12.99 -15.08 9.55
C VAL A 178 -14.37 -14.67 9.04
N PRO A 179 -15.42 -14.70 9.88
CA PRO A 179 -16.77 -14.34 9.45
C PRO A 179 -16.84 -12.91 8.91
N GLU A 180 -17.47 -12.72 7.76
CA GLU A 180 -17.61 -11.39 7.14
C GLU A 180 -18.37 -10.42 8.08
N ASP A 181 -19.31 -10.92 8.90
CA ASP A 181 -20.04 -10.10 9.88
C ASP A 181 -19.11 -9.56 10.97
N ASP A 182 -18.13 -10.37 11.42
CA ASP A 182 -17.12 -9.92 12.39
C ASP A 182 -16.22 -8.82 11.81
N VAL A 183 -15.89 -8.91 10.52
CA VAL A 183 -15.08 -7.89 9.82
C VAL A 183 -15.82 -6.56 9.78
N ILE A 184 -17.09 -6.56 9.38
CA ILE A 184 -17.91 -5.35 9.29
C ILE A 184 -18.19 -4.76 10.68
N TRP A 185 -18.56 -5.61 11.66
CA TRP A 185 -18.75 -5.19 13.05
C TRP A 185 -17.50 -4.46 13.59
N LEU A 186 -16.31 -5.05 13.42
CA LEU A 186 -15.08 -4.47 13.94
C LEU A 186 -14.71 -3.18 13.19
N ALA A 187 -14.97 -3.12 11.90
CA ALA A 187 -14.77 -1.92 11.09
C ALA A 187 -15.64 -0.75 11.59
N SER A 188 -16.94 -1.02 11.89
CA SER A 188 -17.87 -0.03 12.47
C SER A 188 -17.37 0.49 13.81
N LEU A 189 -16.94 -0.41 14.70
CA LEU A 189 -16.38 -0.01 15.99
C LEU A 189 -15.14 0.87 15.87
N CYS A 190 -14.24 0.57 14.91
CA CYS A 190 -13.06 1.40 14.66
C CYS A 190 -13.44 2.79 14.14
N ALA A 191 -14.41 2.88 13.22
CA ALA A 191 -14.92 4.14 12.70
C ALA A 191 -15.63 4.98 13.77
N GLU A 192 -16.40 4.35 14.67
CA GLU A 192 -17.04 4.99 15.84
C GLU A 192 -15.99 5.43 16.89
N ALA A 193 -14.89 4.70 17.01
CA ALA A 193 -13.79 5.06 17.89
C ALA A 193 -12.99 6.27 17.39
N GLY A 194 -13.27 6.77 16.18
CA GLY A 194 -12.68 8.00 15.66
C GLY A 194 -11.64 7.79 14.54
N ALA A 195 -11.53 6.57 13.97
CA ALA A 195 -10.76 6.39 12.75
C ALA A 195 -11.35 7.22 11.60
N ASP A 196 -10.48 7.83 10.81
CA ASP A 196 -10.85 8.58 9.61
C ASP A 196 -11.07 7.64 8.42
N GLU A 197 -10.28 6.55 8.36
CA GLU A 197 -10.33 5.52 7.33
C GLU A 197 -10.20 4.12 7.95
N VAL A 198 -10.94 3.15 7.39
CA VAL A 198 -10.81 1.73 7.74
C VAL A 198 -10.65 0.93 6.45
N GLY A 199 -9.45 0.42 6.20
CA GLY A 199 -9.10 -0.43 5.09
C GLY A 199 -9.19 -1.92 5.42
N LEU A 200 -9.27 -2.79 4.41
CA LEU A 200 -9.25 -4.24 4.57
C LEU A 200 -7.97 -4.85 4.00
N SER A 201 -7.35 -5.75 4.78
CA SER A 201 -6.10 -6.39 4.39
C SER A 201 -6.24 -7.90 4.23
N ASP A 202 -5.78 -8.41 3.08
CA ASP A 202 -5.60 -9.84 2.79
C ASP A 202 -4.23 -10.32 3.31
N THR A 203 -4.01 -10.17 4.60
CA THR A 203 -2.74 -10.44 5.31
C THR A 203 -2.15 -11.81 4.99
N THR A 204 -2.98 -12.79 4.69
CA THR A 204 -2.59 -14.20 4.49
C THR A 204 -2.73 -14.66 3.04
N GLY A 205 -3.12 -13.78 2.13
CA GLY A 205 -3.35 -14.07 0.73
C GLY A 205 -4.45 -15.12 0.50
N MET A 206 -5.49 -15.13 1.34
CA MET A 206 -6.63 -16.05 1.24
C MET A 206 -7.81 -15.48 0.47
N ALA A 207 -7.79 -14.18 0.16
CA ALA A 207 -8.85 -13.51 -0.56
C ALA A 207 -9.05 -14.04 -1.98
N ASN A 208 -10.27 -13.96 -2.45
CA ASN A 208 -10.63 -14.15 -3.86
C ASN A 208 -11.53 -12.99 -4.33
N PRO A 209 -11.60 -12.72 -5.66
CA PRO A 209 -12.33 -11.57 -6.19
C PRO A 209 -13.81 -11.49 -5.80
N ALA A 210 -14.48 -12.63 -5.64
CA ALA A 210 -15.90 -12.66 -5.25
C ALA A 210 -16.07 -12.21 -3.79
N GLN A 211 -15.20 -12.67 -2.89
CA GLN A 211 -15.19 -12.28 -1.47
C GLN A 211 -14.80 -10.80 -1.32
N VAL A 212 -13.80 -10.33 -2.07
CA VAL A 212 -13.38 -8.92 -2.09
C VAL A 212 -14.54 -8.01 -2.49
N ARG A 213 -15.27 -8.34 -3.58
CA ARG A 213 -16.46 -7.55 -3.98
C ARG A 213 -17.50 -7.49 -2.87
N ARG A 214 -17.84 -8.63 -2.24
CA ARG A 214 -18.85 -8.65 -1.17
C ARG A 214 -18.43 -7.80 0.01
N LEU A 215 -17.22 -8.02 0.55
CA LEU A 215 -16.74 -7.32 1.75
C LEU A 215 -16.59 -5.82 1.53
N PHE A 216 -15.98 -5.37 0.43
CA PHE A 216 -15.85 -3.93 0.16
C PHE A 216 -17.21 -3.28 -0.15
N THR A 217 -18.15 -3.99 -0.79
CA THR A 217 -19.52 -3.47 -0.96
C THR A 217 -20.17 -3.24 0.39
N ARG A 218 -20.07 -4.21 1.32
CA ARG A 218 -20.62 -4.11 2.67
C ARG A 218 -19.92 -3.00 3.48
N LEU A 219 -18.58 -2.95 3.46
CA LEU A 219 -17.80 -1.94 4.14
C LEU A 219 -18.21 -0.52 3.70
N ARG A 220 -18.33 -0.31 2.39
CA ARG A 220 -18.74 1.00 1.84
C ARG A 220 -20.20 1.36 2.17
N ALA A 221 -21.07 0.39 2.22
CA ALA A 221 -22.46 0.60 2.65
C ALA A 221 -22.53 1.00 4.13
N GLU A 222 -21.68 0.42 4.98
CA GLU A 222 -21.62 0.66 6.41
C GLU A 222 -20.90 1.97 6.75
N LEU A 223 -19.72 2.21 6.17
CA LEU A 223 -18.82 3.30 6.57
C LEU A 223 -18.86 4.52 5.65
N GLY A 224 -19.47 4.41 4.48
CA GLY A 224 -19.52 5.51 3.50
C GLY A 224 -18.10 5.97 3.10
N ALA A 225 -17.81 7.25 3.32
CA ALA A 225 -16.54 7.88 2.98
C ALA A 225 -15.35 7.40 3.84
N LYS A 226 -15.60 6.76 4.98
CA LYS A 226 -14.55 6.19 5.83
C LYS A 226 -14.08 4.79 5.37
N ALA A 227 -14.71 4.20 4.35
CA ALA A 227 -14.21 2.94 3.77
C ALA A 227 -12.91 3.22 3.01
N GLY A 228 -11.81 2.70 3.56
CA GLY A 228 -10.43 3.02 3.17
C GLY A 228 -9.82 2.08 2.13
N ALA A 229 -8.51 1.87 2.25
CA ALA A 229 -7.67 1.19 1.29
C ALA A 229 -7.94 -0.32 1.16
N ALA A 230 -7.57 -0.87 -0.01
CA ALA A 230 -7.43 -2.30 -0.25
C ALA A 230 -5.95 -2.69 -0.18
N HIS A 231 -5.58 -3.47 0.85
CA HIS A 231 -4.25 -4.03 1.03
C HIS A 231 -4.27 -5.51 0.68
N MET A 232 -3.78 -5.85 -0.52
CA MET A 232 -3.86 -7.21 -1.05
C MET A 232 -2.50 -7.89 -1.13
N HIS A 233 -2.46 -9.17 -0.77
CA HIS A 233 -1.28 -10.01 -0.93
C HIS A 233 -1.39 -10.91 -2.16
N ASN A 234 -0.25 -11.13 -2.81
CA ASN A 234 -0.16 -11.94 -4.02
C ASN A 234 0.25 -13.41 -3.75
N THR A 235 0.13 -13.88 -2.52
CA THR A 235 0.57 -15.19 -2.06
C THR A 235 0.11 -16.37 -2.95
N ARG A 236 -1.10 -16.28 -3.51
CA ARG A 236 -1.69 -17.28 -4.40
C ARG A 236 -1.92 -16.75 -5.82
N GLY A 237 -1.24 -15.67 -6.21
CA GLY A 237 -1.34 -15.09 -7.55
C GLY A 237 -2.66 -14.34 -7.82
N LEU A 238 -3.45 -14.05 -6.80
CA LEU A 238 -4.75 -13.38 -6.95
C LEU A 238 -4.72 -11.89 -6.62
N GLY A 239 -3.56 -11.34 -6.22
CA GLY A 239 -3.46 -9.98 -5.73
C GLY A 239 -4.01 -8.92 -6.69
N LEU A 240 -3.57 -8.92 -7.97
CA LEU A 240 -4.08 -7.98 -8.98
C LEU A 240 -5.57 -8.17 -9.27
N ALA A 241 -6.04 -9.42 -9.36
CA ALA A 241 -7.46 -9.73 -9.56
C ALA A 241 -8.32 -9.23 -8.39
N ASN A 242 -7.80 -9.31 -7.16
CA ASN A 242 -8.44 -8.79 -5.97
C ASN A 242 -8.46 -7.25 -5.95
N CYS A 243 -7.37 -6.59 -6.36
CA CYS A 243 -7.35 -5.12 -6.54
C CYS A 243 -8.37 -4.65 -7.58
N LEU A 244 -8.45 -5.34 -8.72
CA LEU A 244 -9.46 -5.04 -9.74
C LEU A 244 -10.88 -5.22 -9.19
N ALA A 245 -11.13 -6.31 -8.44
CA ALA A 245 -12.43 -6.56 -7.83
C ALA A 245 -12.83 -5.48 -6.79
N ALA A 246 -11.86 -4.96 -6.03
CA ALA A 246 -12.07 -3.84 -5.12
C ALA A 246 -12.34 -2.52 -5.88
N TYR A 247 -11.61 -2.27 -6.97
CA TYR A 247 -11.84 -1.12 -7.84
C TYR A 247 -13.25 -1.11 -8.43
N ASP A 248 -13.74 -2.26 -8.91
CA ASP A 248 -15.07 -2.43 -9.49
C ASP A 248 -16.20 -2.00 -8.54
N VAL A 249 -16.01 -2.17 -7.24
CA VAL A 249 -16.97 -1.80 -6.20
C VAL A 249 -16.67 -0.44 -5.54
N GLY A 250 -15.77 0.34 -6.14
CA GLY A 250 -15.56 1.74 -5.82
C GLY A 250 -14.43 2.05 -4.84
N VAL A 251 -13.55 1.09 -4.51
CA VAL A 251 -12.29 1.39 -3.80
C VAL A 251 -11.38 2.21 -4.72
N ARG A 252 -10.67 3.18 -4.15
CA ARG A 252 -9.80 4.09 -4.91
C ARG A 252 -8.40 4.24 -4.34
N THR A 253 -8.13 3.67 -3.16
CA THR A 253 -6.80 3.61 -2.55
C THR A 253 -6.33 2.16 -2.49
N PHE A 254 -5.12 1.90 -2.95
CA PHE A 254 -4.54 0.56 -3.04
C PHE A 254 -3.13 0.56 -2.50
N ASP A 255 -2.89 -0.27 -1.49
CA ASP A 255 -1.56 -0.52 -0.96
C ASP A 255 -0.82 -1.48 -1.89
N ALA A 256 0.43 -1.16 -2.16
CA ALA A 256 1.33 -2.00 -2.94
C ALA A 256 2.77 -1.80 -2.48
N SER A 257 3.65 -2.72 -2.82
CA SER A 257 5.06 -2.65 -2.47
C SER A 257 5.94 -2.80 -3.71
N LEU A 258 6.87 -1.87 -3.90
CA LEU A 258 7.85 -1.96 -4.99
C LEU A 258 8.59 -3.29 -4.93
N GLY A 259 8.62 -3.99 -6.05
CA GLY A 259 9.23 -5.33 -6.12
C GLY A 259 8.50 -6.41 -5.32
N GLY A 260 7.28 -6.16 -4.82
CA GLY A 260 6.47 -7.13 -4.07
C GLY A 260 7.07 -7.53 -2.72
N LEU A 261 7.88 -6.66 -2.10
CA LEU A 261 8.40 -6.90 -0.76
C LEU A 261 7.27 -7.02 0.26
N GLY A 262 7.49 -7.81 1.29
CA GLY A 262 6.58 -7.94 2.43
C GLY A 262 5.76 -9.21 2.37
N GLY A 263 6.17 -10.21 3.15
CA GLY A 263 5.41 -11.42 3.43
C GLY A 263 4.78 -11.36 4.81
N CYS A 264 3.86 -12.28 5.10
CA CYS A 264 3.35 -12.46 6.45
C CYS A 264 4.17 -13.53 7.18
N PRO A 265 4.79 -13.24 8.33
CA PRO A 265 5.55 -14.23 9.10
C PRO A 265 4.68 -15.39 9.59
N TYR A 266 3.35 -15.19 9.64
CA TYR A 266 2.36 -16.21 10.00
C TYR A 266 1.77 -16.94 8.77
N ALA A 267 2.31 -16.69 7.57
CA ALA A 267 1.95 -17.37 6.33
C ALA A 267 3.22 -17.85 5.62
N PRO A 268 3.82 -18.97 6.05
CA PRO A 268 5.03 -19.51 5.43
C PRO A 268 4.82 -19.74 3.91
N GLY A 269 5.74 -19.23 3.09
CA GLY A 269 5.66 -19.29 1.63
C GLY A 269 4.79 -18.19 1.01
N ALA A 270 4.31 -17.22 1.78
CA ALA A 270 3.66 -16.04 1.24
C ALA A 270 4.66 -15.22 0.41
N SER A 271 4.40 -15.06 -0.89
CA SER A 271 4.97 -13.98 -1.69
C SER A 271 4.37 -12.68 -1.18
N GLY A 272 5.15 -11.61 -1.11
CA GLY A 272 4.78 -10.33 -0.49
C GLY A 272 3.52 -9.66 -1.00
N ASN A 273 3.42 -8.38 -0.72
CA ASN A 273 2.38 -7.48 -1.20
C ASN A 273 2.20 -7.55 -2.72
N VAL A 274 1.08 -7.06 -3.22
CA VAL A 274 0.93 -6.76 -4.65
C VAL A 274 2.10 -5.86 -5.09
N VAL A 275 2.68 -6.19 -6.23
CA VAL A 275 3.80 -5.46 -6.82
C VAL A 275 3.30 -4.11 -7.33
N THR A 276 3.91 -3.01 -6.87
CA THR A 276 3.48 -1.66 -7.25
C THR A 276 3.56 -1.44 -8.76
N GLU A 277 4.62 -1.91 -9.41
CA GLU A 277 4.82 -1.77 -10.84
C GLU A 277 3.73 -2.49 -11.65
N ASP A 278 3.35 -3.69 -11.22
CA ASP A 278 2.30 -4.47 -11.90
C ASP A 278 0.92 -3.86 -11.70
N LEU A 279 0.65 -3.32 -10.49
CA LEU A 279 -0.60 -2.66 -10.16
C LEU A 279 -0.76 -1.36 -10.95
N VAL A 280 0.29 -0.53 -11.01
CA VAL A 280 0.32 0.71 -11.81
C VAL A 280 0.13 0.38 -13.29
N PHE A 281 0.85 -0.62 -13.81
CA PHE A 281 0.69 -1.06 -15.21
C PHE A 281 -0.75 -1.49 -15.50
N MET A 282 -1.37 -2.27 -14.63
CA MET A 282 -2.75 -2.73 -14.80
C MET A 282 -3.72 -1.55 -14.92
N PHE A 283 -3.67 -0.58 -13.99
CA PHE A 283 -4.58 0.56 -14.01
C PHE A 283 -4.33 1.48 -15.20
N GLU A 284 -3.07 1.82 -15.50
CA GLU A 284 -2.75 2.67 -16.66
C GLU A 284 -3.13 2.00 -17.99
N ALA A 285 -2.94 0.66 -18.12
CA ALA A 285 -3.38 -0.10 -19.30
C ALA A 285 -4.91 -0.07 -19.49
N MET A 286 -5.67 0.01 -18.39
CA MET A 286 -7.12 0.19 -18.40
C MET A 286 -7.56 1.64 -18.68
N GLY A 287 -6.61 2.57 -18.80
CA GLY A 287 -6.91 4.01 -18.98
C GLY A 287 -7.26 4.73 -17.68
N ILE A 288 -6.93 4.14 -16.53
CA ILE A 288 -7.15 4.71 -15.20
C ILE A 288 -5.87 5.42 -14.76
N ASP A 289 -5.94 6.73 -14.54
CA ASP A 289 -4.81 7.55 -14.16
C ASP A 289 -4.39 7.27 -12.71
N THR A 290 -3.16 6.80 -12.51
CA THR A 290 -2.55 6.56 -11.19
C THR A 290 -1.69 7.74 -10.72
N GLY A 291 -1.36 8.69 -11.58
CA GLY A 291 -0.40 9.76 -11.29
C GLY A 291 1.07 9.31 -11.36
N VAL A 292 1.36 8.01 -11.50
CA VAL A 292 2.70 7.44 -11.40
C VAL A 292 3.37 7.30 -12.78
N ASP A 293 4.63 7.68 -12.89
CA ASP A 293 5.49 7.43 -14.04
C ASP A 293 6.11 6.03 -13.93
N LEU A 294 5.66 5.11 -14.76
CA LEU A 294 6.01 3.70 -14.68
C LEU A 294 7.49 3.43 -15.00
N GLU A 295 8.11 4.21 -15.89
CA GLU A 295 9.55 4.07 -16.20
C GLU A 295 10.40 4.49 -14.99
N ARG A 296 10.06 5.62 -14.35
CA ARG A 296 10.72 6.08 -13.12
C ARG A 296 10.48 5.12 -11.96
N LEU A 297 9.26 4.56 -11.86
CA LEU A 297 8.93 3.57 -10.84
C LEU A 297 9.80 2.32 -10.99
N MET A 298 9.95 1.79 -12.20
CA MET A 298 10.85 0.67 -12.45
C MET A 298 12.32 1.03 -12.14
N ALA A 299 12.76 2.26 -12.41
CA ALA A 299 14.10 2.73 -12.05
C ALA A 299 14.30 2.84 -10.53
N ALA A 300 13.22 3.06 -9.74
CA ALA A 300 13.29 3.11 -8.28
C ALA A 300 13.66 1.76 -7.62
N ARG A 301 13.70 0.67 -8.39
CA ARG A 301 14.23 -0.63 -7.93
C ARG A 301 15.74 -0.57 -7.66
N ALA A 302 16.48 0.31 -8.33
CA ALA A 302 17.93 0.38 -8.18
C ALA A 302 18.39 0.72 -6.75
N PRO A 303 17.90 1.78 -6.07
CA PRO A 303 18.24 2.03 -4.68
C PRO A 303 17.72 0.93 -3.73
N LEU A 304 16.57 0.31 -4.00
CA LEU A 304 16.07 -0.82 -3.23
C LEU A 304 17.05 -2.01 -3.28
N GLN A 305 17.45 -2.43 -4.49
CA GLN A 305 18.36 -3.56 -4.68
C GLN A 305 19.78 -3.27 -4.17
N ALA A 306 20.23 -2.02 -4.26
CA ALA A 306 21.51 -1.60 -3.70
C ALA A 306 21.52 -1.68 -2.17
N GLY A 307 20.41 -1.28 -1.52
CA GLY A 307 20.28 -1.29 -0.06
C GLY A 307 19.98 -2.68 0.53
N LEU A 308 19.48 -3.60 -0.29
CA LEU A 308 19.17 -4.99 0.09
C LEU A 308 19.75 -5.98 -0.93
N PRO A 309 21.08 -6.07 -1.04
CA PRO A 309 21.70 -6.97 -1.99
C PRO A 309 21.36 -8.44 -1.67
N GLY A 310 20.82 -9.15 -2.67
CA GLY A 310 20.40 -10.54 -2.55
C GLY A 310 18.98 -10.77 -2.02
N GLU A 311 18.24 -9.73 -1.64
CA GLU A 311 16.81 -9.86 -1.38
C GLU A 311 16.06 -10.00 -2.70
N PRO A 312 15.19 -11.01 -2.86
CA PRO A 312 14.45 -11.20 -4.09
C PRO A 312 13.41 -10.08 -4.26
N VAL A 313 13.34 -9.55 -5.47
CA VAL A 313 12.30 -8.60 -5.91
C VAL A 313 11.53 -9.23 -7.06
N TYR A 314 10.22 -9.04 -7.05
CA TYR A 314 9.28 -9.65 -7.99
C TYR A 314 8.67 -8.60 -8.90
N GLY A 315 7.91 -9.02 -9.91
CA GLY A 315 7.14 -8.15 -10.79
C GLY A 315 7.18 -8.61 -12.23
N MET A 316 6.02 -8.83 -12.83
CA MET A 316 5.90 -9.25 -14.23
C MET A 316 6.22 -8.10 -15.19
N THR A 317 5.80 -6.90 -14.84
CA THR A 317 6.04 -5.69 -15.66
C THR A 317 7.52 -5.34 -15.77
N PRO A 318 8.32 -5.31 -14.68
CA PRO A 318 9.75 -5.10 -14.78
C PRO A 318 10.49 -6.21 -15.54
N GLU A 319 10.04 -7.46 -15.46
CA GLU A 319 10.67 -8.58 -16.17
C GLU A 319 10.36 -8.57 -17.67
N ALA A 320 9.11 -8.30 -18.04
CA ALA A 320 8.67 -8.27 -19.43
C ALA A 320 9.04 -6.98 -20.16
N GLY A 321 9.25 -5.88 -19.43
CA GLY A 321 9.33 -4.54 -19.97
C GLY A 321 7.96 -3.99 -20.45
N LEU A 322 7.94 -2.71 -20.78
CA LEU A 322 6.72 -2.08 -21.30
C LEU A 322 6.45 -2.54 -22.76
N PRO A 323 5.18 -2.70 -23.13
CA PRO A 323 4.81 -3.02 -24.51
C PRO A 323 5.35 -2.01 -25.50
N LYS A 324 5.75 -2.46 -26.71
CA LYS A 324 6.23 -1.57 -27.76
C LYS A 324 5.17 -0.51 -28.09
N GLY A 325 5.57 0.76 -27.99
CA GLY A 325 4.67 1.90 -28.23
C GLY A 325 3.76 2.22 -27.03
N TRP A 326 4.13 1.75 -25.84
CA TRP A 326 3.47 2.16 -24.60
C TRP A 326 3.43 3.69 -24.48
N VAL A 327 2.28 4.22 -24.26
CA VAL A 327 2.06 5.64 -23.98
C VAL A 327 1.08 5.69 -22.80
N ARG A 328 1.43 6.41 -21.76
CA ARG A 328 0.51 6.73 -20.66
C ARG A 328 -0.71 7.44 -21.24
N ARG A 329 -1.89 6.93 -20.98
CA ARG A 329 -3.17 7.40 -21.51
C ARG A 329 -3.77 8.53 -20.68
#